data_480c46d5a8746c1ca9795e56836ae828
#
_entry.id   480c46d5a8746c1ca9795e56836ae828
#
_cell.length_a   1.000
_cell.length_b   1.000
_cell.length_c   1.000
_cell.angle_alpha   90.00
_cell.angle_beta   90.00
_cell.angle_gamma   90.00
#
_symmetry.space_group_name_H-M   'P 1'
#
loop_
_entity.id
_entity.type
_entity.pdbx_description
1 polymer ?
#
loop_
_entity_poly.entity_id
_entity_poly.type
_entity_poly.pdbx_seq_one_letter_code
_entity_poly.pdbx_strand_id
1 'polypeptide(L)'
;MKMDESLAAFQALILQMYRKVKTMHELALDILRSGDKEKALQLIYMDDFVNHLEEEINDQAQTVLALLSPVATDLRKVIAGIKIASDLERIGDYAKNIADYVIKKGPAEPPFVGEQAEAIGRLFLAMLDAAMDAYQKE
;
A
#
# COMPACT_ATOMS: atom_id res chain seq x y z
N MET A 1 3.33 -26.81 9.35
CA MET A 1 1.90 -27.11 9.32
C MET A 1 1.22 -26.24 8.28
N LYS A 2 0.15 -26.75 7.70
CA LYS A 2 -0.54 -26.06 6.59
C LYS A 2 -1.07 -24.67 6.99
N MET A 3 -1.56 -24.52 8.23
CA MET A 3 -2.02 -23.22 8.75
C MET A 3 -0.86 -22.21 8.79
N ASP A 4 0.29 -22.61 9.31
CA ASP A 4 1.44 -21.73 9.43
C ASP A 4 1.96 -21.29 8.06
N GLU A 5 1.98 -22.22 7.10
CA GLU A 5 2.38 -21.92 5.73
C GLU A 5 1.42 -20.94 5.06
N SER A 6 0.11 -21.15 5.25
CA SER A 6 -0.92 -20.28 4.69
C SER A 6 -0.90 -18.89 5.29
N LEU A 7 -0.70 -18.79 6.60
CA LEU A 7 -0.56 -17.50 7.28
C LEU A 7 0.69 -16.76 6.83
N ALA A 8 1.82 -17.48 6.69
CA ALA A 8 3.05 -16.87 6.21
C ALA A 8 2.88 -16.34 4.78
N ALA A 9 2.21 -17.09 3.91
CA ALA A 9 1.91 -16.65 2.54
C ALA A 9 1.02 -15.41 2.54
N PHE A 10 -0.01 -15.40 3.39
CA PHE A 10 -0.93 -14.27 3.54
C PHE A 10 -0.17 -13.01 3.99
N GLN A 11 0.66 -13.14 5.02
CA GLN A 11 1.45 -12.01 5.54
C GLN A 11 2.48 -11.53 4.52
N ALA A 12 3.06 -12.43 3.72
CA ALA A 12 4.00 -12.08 2.66
C ALA A 12 3.33 -11.22 1.58
N LEU A 13 2.08 -11.53 1.23
CA LEU A 13 1.33 -10.73 0.25
C LEU A 13 1.07 -9.31 0.79
N ILE A 14 0.74 -9.19 2.07
CA ILE A 14 0.52 -7.88 2.70
C ILE A 14 1.81 -7.07 2.71
N LEU A 15 2.93 -7.70 3.04
CA LEU A 15 4.23 -7.04 3.02
C LEU A 15 4.61 -6.57 1.60
N GLN A 16 4.33 -7.40 0.60
CA GLN A 16 4.56 -7.04 -0.80
C GLN A 16 3.72 -5.82 -1.20
N MET A 17 2.44 -5.81 -0.81
CA MET A 17 1.54 -4.69 -1.07
C MET A 17 2.03 -3.41 -0.38
N TYR A 18 2.45 -3.51 0.88
CA TYR A 18 3.02 -2.40 1.63
C TYR A 18 4.22 -1.80 0.92
N ARG A 19 5.17 -2.63 0.50
CA ARG A 19 6.37 -2.16 -0.21
C ARG A 19 6.02 -1.45 -1.51
N LYS A 20 5.05 -1.97 -2.25
CA LYS A 20 4.60 -1.36 -3.49
C LYS A 20 3.96 -0.01 -3.25
N VAL A 21 3.07 0.08 -2.26
CA VAL A 21 2.40 1.33 -1.89
C VAL A 21 3.40 2.38 -1.42
N LYS A 22 4.39 1.96 -0.63
CA LYS A 22 5.46 2.85 -0.19
C LYS A 22 6.22 3.43 -1.38
N THR A 23 6.59 2.60 -2.33
CA THR A 23 7.25 3.03 -3.58
C THR A 23 6.37 4.01 -4.36
N MET A 24 5.07 3.75 -4.44
CA MET A 24 4.12 4.65 -5.11
C MET A 24 4.11 6.03 -4.46
N HIS A 25 4.11 6.10 -3.13
CA HIS A 25 4.13 7.39 -2.43
C HIS A 25 5.44 8.14 -2.61
N GLU A 26 6.56 7.43 -2.58
CA GLU A 26 7.86 8.04 -2.85
C GLU A 26 7.90 8.62 -4.26
N LEU A 27 7.38 7.87 -5.23
CA LEU A 27 7.29 8.32 -6.61
C LEU A 27 6.31 9.50 -6.74
N ALA A 28 5.19 9.47 -6.03
CA ALA A 28 4.21 10.56 -6.04
C ALA A 28 4.85 11.88 -5.57
N LEU A 29 5.66 11.84 -4.53
CA LEU A 29 6.37 13.02 -4.05
C LEU A 29 7.37 13.53 -5.08
N ASP A 30 8.06 12.63 -5.75
CA ASP A 30 9.01 12.98 -6.82
C ASP A 30 8.31 13.68 -7.99
N ILE A 31 7.19 13.12 -8.47
CA ILE A 31 6.50 13.69 -9.64
C ILE A 31 5.77 14.99 -9.34
N LEU A 32 5.37 15.22 -8.10
CA LEU A 32 4.83 16.53 -7.70
C LEU A 32 5.86 17.63 -7.91
N ARG A 33 7.12 17.31 -7.74
CA ARG A 33 8.23 18.25 -7.90
C ARG A 33 8.68 18.35 -9.34
N SER A 34 8.86 17.21 -10.00
CA SER A 34 9.44 17.13 -11.35
C SER A 34 8.42 17.35 -12.47
N GLY A 35 7.16 16.96 -12.24
CA GLY A 35 6.14 16.96 -13.28
C GLY A 35 6.35 15.90 -14.36
N ASP A 36 7.16 14.87 -14.08
CA ASP A 36 7.51 13.82 -15.04
C ASP A 36 6.30 12.94 -15.33
N LYS A 37 5.72 13.08 -16.52
CA LYS A 37 4.50 12.38 -16.91
C LYS A 37 4.73 10.90 -17.16
N GLU A 38 5.92 10.49 -17.59
CA GLU A 38 6.23 9.07 -17.74
C GLU A 38 6.23 8.35 -16.41
N LYS A 39 6.85 8.96 -15.39
CA LYS A 39 6.83 8.41 -14.04
C LYS A 39 5.42 8.38 -13.46
N ALA A 40 4.61 9.39 -13.77
CA ALA A 40 3.21 9.42 -13.36
C ALA A 40 2.43 8.25 -13.97
N LEU A 41 2.66 7.92 -15.24
CA LEU A 41 2.05 6.75 -15.87
C LEU A 41 2.53 5.46 -15.23
N GLN A 42 3.81 5.35 -14.88
CA GLN A 42 4.34 4.19 -14.17
C GLN A 42 3.63 4.00 -12.84
N LEU A 43 3.38 5.08 -12.12
CA LEU A 43 2.66 5.02 -10.83
C LEU A 43 1.24 4.48 -11.02
N ILE A 44 0.56 4.90 -12.07
CA ILE A 44 -0.80 4.40 -12.39
C ILE A 44 -0.77 2.90 -12.65
N TYR A 45 0.22 2.39 -13.37
CA TYR A 45 0.37 0.95 -13.58
C TYR A 45 0.65 0.21 -12.26
N MET A 46 1.41 0.83 -11.36
CA MET A 46 1.66 0.24 -10.03
C MET A 46 0.36 0.10 -9.24
N ASP A 47 -0.57 1.03 -9.40
CA ASP A 47 -1.87 0.95 -8.75
C ASP A 47 -2.66 -0.28 -9.21
N ASP A 48 -2.62 -0.61 -10.49
CA ASP A 48 -3.25 -1.83 -11.00
C ASP A 48 -2.67 -3.08 -10.34
N PHE A 49 -1.36 -3.10 -10.15
CA PHE A 49 -0.68 -4.21 -9.46
C PHE A 49 -1.13 -4.32 -7.99
N VAL A 50 -1.25 -3.17 -7.31
CA VAL A 50 -1.72 -3.12 -5.92
C VAL A 50 -3.15 -3.67 -5.81
N ASN A 51 -4.02 -3.32 -6.77
CA ASN A 51 -5.38 -3.82 -6.79
C ASN A 51 -5.42 -5.35 -6.95
N HIS A 52 -4.55 -5.91 -7.78
CA HIS A 52 -4.44 -7.36 -7.92
C HIS A 52 -3.93 -8.02 -6.64
N LEU A 53 -2.98 -7.38 -5.95
CA LEU A 53 -2.50 -7.89 -4.67
C LEU A 53 -3.61 -7.91 -3.62
N GLU A 54 -4.47 -6.90 -3.60
CA GLU A 54 -5.61 -6.89 -2.68
C GLU A 54 -6.55 -8.06 -2.96
N GLU A 55 -6.83 -8.34 -4.23
CA GLU A 55 -7.66 -9.47 -4.60
C GLU A 55 -7.04 -10.80 -4.14
N GLU A 56 -5.74 -10.98 -4.33
CA GLU A 56 -5.03 -12.17 -3.87
C GLU A 56 -5.07 -12.31 -2.35
N ILE A 57 -4.90 -11.19 -1.63
CA ILE A 57 -4.95 -11.17 -0.17
C ILE A 57 -6.35 -11.60 0.31
N ASN A 58 -7.39 -11.06 -0.30
CA ASN A 58 -8.77 -11.42 0.05
C ASN A 58 -9.06 -12.89 -0.25
N ASP A 59 -8.60 -13.40 -1.38
CA ASP A 59 -8.77 -14.81 -1.74
C ASP A 59 -8.04 -15.72 -0.76
N GLN A 60 -6.82 -15.37 -0.39
CA GLN A 60 -6.04 -16.14 0.59
C GLN A 60 -6.70 -16.12 1.97
N ALA A 61 -7.24 -14.95 2.36
CA ALA A 61 -7.97 -14.82 3.62
C ALA A 61 -9.19 -15.74 3.67
N GLN A 62 -9.96 -15.78 2.59
CA GLN A 62 -11.13 -16.65 2.49
C GLN A 62 -10.73 -18.12 2.60
N THR A 63 -9.65 -18.51 1.95
CA THR A 63 -9.11 -19.87 2.03
C THR A 63 -8.75 -20.24 3.46
N VAL A 64 -8.02 -19.36 4.16
CA VAL A 64 -7.63 -19.61 5.55
C VAL A 64 -8.86 -19.72 6.44
N LEU A 65 -9.81 -18.80 6.31
CA LEU A 65 -10.99 -18.75 7.17
C LEU A 65 -11.93 -19.94 6.93
N ALA A 66 -12.14 -20.32 5.67
CA ALA A 66 -13.11 -21.34 5.30
C ALA A 66 -12.57 -22.77 5.47
N LEU A 67 -11.28 -22.99 5.15
CA LEU A 67 -10.75 -24.35 5.04
C LEU A 67 -9.87 -24.76 6.21
N LEU A 68 -9.26 -23.81 6.92
CA LEU A 68 -8.26 -24.12 7.93
C LEU A 68 -8.72 -23.84 9.36
N SER A 69 -9.89 -23.22 9.53
CA SER A 69 -10.52 -22.95 10.84
C SER A 69 -9.51 -22.40 11.86
N PRO A 70 -8.99 -21.19 11.63
CA PRO A 70 -7.93 -20.65 12.49
C PRO A 70 -8.39 -20.46 13.95
N VAL A 71 -7.47 -20.67 14.89
CA VAL A 71 -7.69 -20.36 16.30
C VAL A 71 -7.67 -18.83 16.49
N ALA A 72 -8.10 -18.37 17.69
CA ALA A 72 -8.34 -16.95 17.96
C ALA A 72 -7.19 -16.04 17.57
N THR A 73 -5.93 -16.40 17.86
CA THR A 73 -4.76 -15.59 17.54
C THR A 73 -4.56 -15.48 16.03
N ASP A 74 -4.66 -16.61 15.33
CA ASP A 74 -4.51 -16.66 13.88
C ASP A 74 -5.66 -15.94 13.17
N LEU A 75 -6.89 -16.09 13.71
CA LEU A 75 -8.05 -15.37 13.19
C LEU A 75 -7.85 -13.86 13.27
N ARG A 76 -7.34 -13.37 14.40
CA ARG A 76 -7.07 -11.94 14.55
C ARG A 76 -6.03 -11.44 13.55
N LYS A 77 -5.00 -12.24 13.26
CA LYS A 77 -3.98 -11.89 12.26
C LYS A 77 -4.60 -11.77 10.87
N VAL A 78 -5.49 -12.68 10.52
CA VAL A 78 -6.17 -12.64 9.21
C VAL A 78 -7.06 -11.40 9.11
N ILE A 79 -7.88 -11.14 10.14
CA ILE A 79 -8.78 -9.98 10.15
C ILE A 79 -7.98 -8.68 10.10
N ALA A 80 -6.92 -8.56 10.90
CA ALA A 80 -6.05 -7.39 10.89
C ALA A 80 -5.40 -7.21 9.52
N GLY A 81 -4.97 -8.29 8.89
CA GLY A 81 -4.36 -8.26 7.56
C GLY A 81 -5.31 -7.78 6.48
N ILE A 82 -6.56 -8.23 6.51
CA ILE A 82 -7.60 -7.77 5.57
C ILE A 82 -7.80 -6.26 5.68
N LYS A 83 -7.87 -5.76 6.91
CA LYS A 83 -8.04 -4.34 7.17
C LYS A 83 -6.84 -3.54 6.70
N ILE A 84 -5.64 -4.02 6.98
CA ILE A 84 -4.40 -3.38 6.53
C ILE A 84 -4.36 -3.31 5.00
N ALA A 85 -4.71 -4.40 4.31
CA ALA A 85 -4.73 -4.43 2.85
C ALA A 85 -5.71 -3.40 2.29
N SER A 86 -6.89 -3.26 2.90
CA SER A 86 -7.89 -2.26 2.49
C SER A 86 -7.34 -0.85 2.67
N ASP A 87 -6.69 -0.58 3.81
CA ASP A 87 -6.08 0.72 4.08
C ASP A 87 -4.92 1.01 3.12
N LEU A 88 -4.09 0.01 2.83
CA LEU A 88 -2.99 0.14 1.87
C LEU A 88 -3.50 0.46 0.45
N GLU A 89 -4.59 -0.20 0.03
CA GLU A 89 -5.20 0.08 -1.27
C GLU A 89 -5.66 1.54 -1.35
N ARG A 90 -6.30 2.03 -0.30
CA ARG A 90 -6.75 3.43 -0.25
C ARG A 90 -5.58 4.40 -0.31
N ILE A 91 -4.50 4.08 0.40
CA ILE A 91 -3.27 4.88 0.40
C ILE A 91 -2.64 4.90 -0.99
N GLY A 92 -2.61 3.75 -1.67
CA GLY A 92 -2.15 3.66 -3.04
C GLY A 92 -3.00 4.49 -4.00
N ASP A 93 -4.30 4.50 -3.79
CA ASP A 93 -5.23 5.28 -4.61
C ASP A 93 -4.96 6.79 -4.47
N TYR A 94 -4.60 7.27 -3.29
CA TYR A 94 -4.19 8.66 -3.12
C TYR A 94 -2.93 8.99 -3.93
N ALA A 95 -1.96 8.09 -3.95
CA ALA A 95 -0.76 8.27 -4.79
C ALA A 95 -1.13 8.32 -6.27
N LYS A 96 -2.03 7.46 -6.70
CA LYS A 96 -2.54 7.46 -8.09
C LYS A 96 -3.22 8.80 -8.41
N ASN A 97 -4.00 9.34 -7.50
CA ASN A 97 -4.66 10.64 -7.71
C ASN A 97 -3.64 11.76 -7.90
N ILE A 98 -2.51 11.71 -7.20
CA ILE A 98 -1.40 12.63 -7.41
C ILE A 98 -0.84 12.49 -8.83
N ALA A 99 -0.66 11.25 -9.30
CA ALA A 99 -0.18 11.00 -10.66
C ALA A 99 -1.16 11.55 -11.71
N ASP A 100 -2.46 11.35 -11.52
CA ASP A 100 -3.48 11.93 -12.41
C ASP A 100 -3.40 13.45 -12.46
N TYR A 101 -3.21 14.07 -11.29
CA TYR A 101 -3.03 15.52 -11.20
C TYR A 101 -1.82 15.99 -12.02
N VAL A 102 -0.68 15.31 -11.84
CA VAL A 102 0.56 15.68 -12.53
C VAL A 102 0.42 15.54 -14.04
N ILE A 103 -0.26 14.50 -14.51
CA ILE A 103 -0.50 14.29 -15.94
C ILE A 103 -1.32 15.46 -16.53
N LYS A 104 -2.31 15.94 -15.78
CA LYS A 104 -3.22 17.01 -16.24
C LYS A 104 -2.63 18.40 -16.04
N LYS A 105 -1.95 18.65 -14.93
CA LYS A 105 -1.56 19.99 -14.50
C LYS A 105 -0.05 20.24 -14.50
N GLY A 106 0.79 19.19 -14.55
CA GLY A 106 2.22 19.31 -14.38
C GLY A 106 2.63 19.44 -12.92
N PRO A 107 3.85 19.91 -12.64
CA PRO A 107 4.34 19.97 -11.26
C PRO A 107 3.53 20.92 -10.39
N ALA A 108 3.56 20.69 -9.07
CA ALA A 108 2.85 21.54 -8.10
C ALA A 108 3.45 22.94 -8.06
N GLU A 109 2.60 23.95 -8.04
CA GLU A 109 2.96 25.37 -7.90
C GLU A 109 2.04 26.02 -6.88
N PRO A 110 2.55 26.96 -6.09
CA PRO A 110 3.95 27.42 -6.01
C PRO A 110 4.86 26.42 -5.29
N PRO A 111 6.21 26.57 -5.40
CA PRO A 111 7.15 25.58 -4.87
C PRO A 111 6.99 25.25 -3.39
N PHE A 112 6.59 26.20 -2.54
CA PHE A 112 6.42 25.93 -1.12
C PHE A 112 5.29 24.93 -0.85
N VAL A 113 4.30 24.86 -1.71
CA VAL A 113 3.22 23.86 -1.59
C VAL A 113 3.82 22.46 -1.79
N GLY A 114 4.73 22.32 -2.75
CA GLY A 114 5.47 21.06 -2.96
C GLY A 114 6.28 20.66 -1.73
N GLU A 115 6.94 21.63 -1.08
CA GLU A 115 7.70 21.36 0.13
C GLU A 115 6.81 20.89 1.28
N GLN A 116 5.65 21.52 1.46
CA GLN A 116 4.69 21.10 2.48
C GLN A 116 4.14 19.70 2.20
N ALA A 117 3.79 19.43 0.96
CA ALA A 117 3.30 18.12 0.54
C ALA A 117 4.37 17.06 0.79
N GLU A 118 5.63 17.36 0.51
CA GLU A 118 6.75 16.47 0.77
C GLU A 118 6.91 16.16 2.25
N ALA A 119 6.83 17.19 3.10
CA ALA A 119 6.95 17.02 4.56
C ALA A 119 5.82 16.13 5.10
N ILE A 120 4.59 16.36 4.65
CA ILE A 120 3.43 15.56 5.03
C ILE A 120 3.60 14.11 4.54
N GLY A 121 4.07 13.94 3.31
CA GLY A 121 4.32 12.63 2.72
C GLY A 121 5.35 11.83 3.48
N ARG A 122 6.44 12.46 3.89
CA ARG A 122 7.48 11.79 4.69
C ARG A 122 6.94 11.36 6.05
N LEU A 123 6.15 12.22 6.70
CA LEU A 123 5.51 11.87 7.96
C LEU A 123 4.58 10.68 7.77
N PHE A 124 3.79 10.71 6.72
CA PHE A 124 2.86 9.64 6.39
C PHE A 124 3.60 8.30 6.16
N LEU A 125 4.70 8.32 5.41
CA LEU A 125 5.51 7.12 5.18
C LEU A 125 6.11 6.58 6.48
N ALA A 126 6.55 7.46 7.38
CA ALA A 126 7.06 7.06 8.69
C ALA A 126 5.97 6.39 9.53
N MET A 127 4.75 6.91 9.49
CA MET A 127 3.61 6.32 10.19
C MET A 127 3.26 4.94 9.61
N LEU A 128 3.30 4.83 8.29
CA LEU A 128 3.03 3.58 7.60
C LEU A 128 4.08 2.52 7.95
N ASP A 129 5.36 2.89 7.97
CA ASP A 129 6.44 1.99 8.37
C ASP A 129 6.26 1.51 9.81
N ALA A 130 5.88 2.40 10.72
CA ALA A 130 5.65 2.06 12.12
C ALA A 130 4.46 1.09 12.27
N ALA A 131 3.38 1.34 11.55
CA ALA A 131 2.20 0.48 11.59
C ALA A 131 2.53 -0.93 11.06
N MET A 132 3.30 -1.00 9.98
CA MET A 132 3.69 -2.27 9.38
C MET A 132 4.64 -3.06 10.29
N ASP A 133 5.58 -2.35 10.94
CA ASP A 133 6.48 -2.96 11.91
C ASP A 133 5.70 -3.58 13.07
N ALA A 134 4.71 -2.86 13.59
CA ALA A 134 3.85 -3.36 14.67
C ALA A 134 3.07 -4.60 14.23
N TYR A 135 2.53 -4.61 13.00
CA TYR A 135 1.81 -5.76 12.47
C TYR A 135 2.70 -6.99 12.37
N GLN A 136 3.94 -6.83 11.90
CA GLN A 136 4.87 -7.94 11.72
C GLN A 136 5.31 -8.56 13.05
N LYS A 137 5.35 -7.77 14.12
CA LYS A 137 5.78 -8.23 15.44
C LYS A 137 4.72 -8.99 16.23
N GLU A 138 3.48 -8.87 15.83
CA GLU A 138 2.40 -9.66 16.43
C GLU A 138 2.49 -11.15 16.03
#